data_704ba8402dcfca09ff3671d2d38841c9
#
_entry.id   704ba8402dcfca09ff3671d2d38841c9
#
_cell.length_a   1.000
_cell.length_b   1.000
_cell.length_c   1.000
_cell.angle_alpha   90.00
_cell.angle_beta   90.00
_cell.angle_gamma   90.00
#
_symmetry.space_group_name_H-M   'P 1'
#
loop_
_entity.id
_entity.type
_entity.pdbx_description
1 polymer ?
#
loop_
_entity_poly.entity_id
_entity_poly.type
_entity_poly.pdbx_seq_one_letter_code
_entity_poly.pdbx_strand_id
1 'polypeptide(L)'
;MAVDKPAWAVVHPSRGADGALVIVHALAAQLGGPVYPIHRLDRQTSGVLLLARSSETARLLSGDVREGRLRKTYLGLCRGVLGEELRVDHPVLEGTVRRSACTDIEPIEQFCDRYTLVRARPLTGRRHQIRYHLKHANHPLVVDVNYGVGDQNRFFREAFGLRRLFLHAESLRLVHPVEPRQLEVTAPLPAELEEVLARLREYRGPTV
;
A
#
# COMPACT_ATOMS: atom_id res chain seq x y z
N MET A 1 -5.22 14.88 10.39
CA MET A 1 -4.08 14.15 10.97
C MET A 1 -3.63 13.02 10.07
N ALA A 2 -2.37 12.63 10.13
CA ALA A 2 -1.86 11.43 9.47
C ALA A 2 -1.16 10.56 10.51
N VAL A 3 -1.17 9.25 10.29
CA VAL A 3 -0.47 8.26 11.12
C VAL A 3 0.29 7.29 10.23
N ASP A 4 1.40 6.78 10.72
CA ASP A 4 2.07 5.63 10.13
C ASP A 4 1.38 4.36 10.64
N LYS A 5 0.55 3.74 9.79
CA LYS A 5 -0.17 2.53 10.15
C LYS A 5 0.78 1.33 10.15
N PRO A 6 0.94 0.62 11.24
CA PRO A 6 1.71 -0.61 11.23
C PRO A 6 1.01 -1.68 10.36
N ALA A 7 1.79 -2.62 9.84
CA ALA A 7 1.25 -3.83 9.26
C ALA A 7 0.43 -4.60 10.31
N TRP A 8 -0.53 -5.42 9.85
CA TRP A 8 -1.47 -6.21 10.64
C TRP A 8 -2.57 -5.42 11.35
N ALA A 9 -2.44 -4.10 11.52
CA ALA A 9 -3.54 -3.26 11.96
C ALA A 9 -4.57 -3.08 10.83
N VAL A 10 -5.85 -2.99 11.21
CA VAL A 10 -6.95 -2.69 10.30
C VAL A 10 -7.43 -1.25 10.51
N VAL A 11 -7.89 -0.60 9.46
CA VAL A 11 -8.40 0.77 9.56
C VAL A 11 -9.74 0.78 10.31
N HIS A 12 -10.66 -0.12 9.90
CA HIS A 12 -11.98 -0.32 10.51
C HIS A 12 -12.15 -1.76 10.98
N PRO A 13 -13.09 -2.05 11.89
CA PRO A 13 -13.52 -3.41 12.18
C PRO A 13 -13.89 -4.13 10.87
N SER A 14 -13.40 -5.35 10.70
CA SER A 14 -13.67 -6.17 9.52
C SER A 14 -13.70 -7.64 9.88
N ARG A 15 -14.47 -8.44 9.13
CA ARG A 15 -14.50 -9.89 9.33
C ARG A 15 -13.09 -10.49 9.20
N GLY A 16 -12.72 -11.38 10.10
CA GLY A 16 -11.40 -12.03 10.13
C GLY A 16 -10.26 -11.13 10.63
N ALA A 17 -10.59 -10.03 11.30
CA ALA A 17 -9.62 -9.15 11.97
C ALA A 17 -9.66 -9.28 13.51
N ASP A 18 -10.13 -10.42 14.01
CA ASP A 18 -10.22 -10.67 15.44
C ASP A 18 -8.86 -10.52 16.12
N GLY A 19 -8.80 -9.78 17.21
CA GLY A 19 -7.57 -9.45 17.93
C GLY A 19 -6.65 -8.45 17.24
N ALA A 20 -6.97 -7.95 16.04
CA ALA A 20 -6.17 -6.95 15.36
C ALA A 20 -6.37 -5.54 15.96
N LEU A 21 -5.30 -4.75 15.99
CA LEU A 21 -5.40 -3.32 16.31
C LEU A 21 -6.31 -2.62 15.29
N VAL A 22 -7.40 -2.00 15.77
CA VAL A 22 -8.31 -1.20 14.95
C VAL A 22 -7.96 0.27 15.11
N ILE A 23 -7.39 0.86 14.06
CA ILE A 23 -6.82 2.22 14.10
C ILE A 23 -7.86 3.28 14.52
N VAL A 24 -9.08 3.23 13.97
CA VAL A 24 -10.11 4.21 14.33
C VAL A 24 -10.49 4.15 15.80
N HIS A 25 -10.52 2.95 16.41
CA HIS A 25 -10.85 2.79 17.83
C HIS A 25 -9.70 3.25 18.73
N ALA A 26 -8.46 2.86 18.41
CA ALA A 26 -7.30 3.25 19.18
C ALA A 26 -7.11 4.77 19.20
N LEU A 27 -7.23 5.41 18.02
CA LEU A 27 -7.11 6.85 17.91
C LEU A 27 -8.28 7.59 18.57
N ALA A 28 -9.52 7.08 18.44
CA ALA A 28 -10.67 7.68 19.10
C ALA A 28 -10.52 7.66 20.62
N ALA A 29 -10.04 6.55 21.20
CA ALA A 29 -9.77 6.44 22.63
C ALA A 29 -8.64 7.39 23.07
N GLN A 30 -7.54 7.46 22.31
CA GLN A 30 -6.38 8.31 22.62
C GLN A 30 -6.71 9.81 22.53
N LEU A 31 -7.57 10.22 21.60
CA LEU A 31 -7.87 11.62 21.30
C LEU A 31 -9.15 12.14 21.97
N GLY A 32 -9.87 11.26 22.68
CA GLY A 32 -11.12 11.59 23.35
C GLY A 32 -12.29 11.92 22.41
N GLY A 33 -12.27 11.41 21.17
CA GLY A 33 -13.34 11.69 20.21
C GLY A 33 -13.20 10.95 18.88
N PRO A 34 -14.22 10.99 18.03
CA PRO A 34 -14.24 10.23 16.79
C PRO A 34 -13.17 10.69 15.80
N VAL A 35 -12.65 9.74 15.01
CA VAL A 35 -11.78 9.99 13.88
C VAL A 35 -12.38 9.38 12.61
N TYR A 36 -12.15 10.04 11.47
CA TYR A 36 -12.77 9.70 10.20
C TYR A 36 -11.69 9.39 9.16
N PRO A 37 -11.49 8.13 8.79
CA PRO A 37 -10.51 7.78 7.75
C PRO A 37 -10.92 8.32 6.38
N ILE A 38 -9.96 8.93 5.69
CA ILE A 38 -10.15 9.50 4.36
C ILE A 38 -9.92 8.45 3.28
N HIS A 39 -9.05 7.50 3.55
CA HIS A 39 -8.81 6.33 2.72
C HIS A 39 -8.52 5.11 3.60
N ARG A 40 -8.28 3.99 2.97
CA ARG A 40 -7.93 2.75 3.68
C ARG A 40 -6.63 2.16 3.16
N LEU A 41 -5.97 1.40 4.02
CA LEU A 41 -4.87 0.50 3.69
C LEU A 41 -5.29 -0.94 4.01
N ASP A 42 -4.76 -1.90 3.25
CA ASP A 42 -4.95 -3.32 3.55
C ASP A 42 -4.31 -3.67 4.90
N ARG A 43 -4.76 -4.76 5.53
CA ARG A 43 -4.25 -5.22 6.83
C ARG A 43 -2.74 -5.38 6.85
N GLN A 44 -2.16 -5.96 5.79
CA GLN A 44 -0.72 -6.20 5.68
C GLN A 44 0.09 -5.01 5.13
N THR A 45 -0.58 -3.98 4.62
CA THR A 45 0.07 -2.76 4.11
C THR A 45 0.35 -1.80 5.27
N SER A 46 1.58 -1.34 5.38
CA SER A 46 2.01 -0.30 6.33
C SER A 46 2.04 1.08 5.69
N GLY A 47 2.24 2.14 6.48
CA GLY A 47 2.54 3.48 5.99
C GLY A 47 1.42 4.50 6.18
N VAL A 48 1.49 5.60 5.46
CA VAL A 48 0.67 6.79 5.67
C VAL A 48 -0.82 6.50 5.54
N LEU A 49 -1.53 6.75 6.62
CA LEU A 49 -3.01 6.74 6.68
C LEU A 49 -3.51 8.12 7.11
N LEU A 50 -4.34 8.74 6.27
CA LEU A 50 -4.95 10.05 6.52
C LEU A 50 -6.30 9.90 7.19
N LEU A 51 -6.53 10.65 8.28
CA LEU A 51 -7.80 10.72 9.00
C LEU A 51 -8.16 12.19 9.27
N ALA A 52 -9.44 12.50 9.29
CA ALA A 52 -9.96 13.77 9.76
C ALA A 52 -10.39 13.66 11.24
N ARG A 53 -10.39 14.79 11.95
CA ARG A 53 -10.88 14.90 13.34
C ARG A 53 -12.30 15.43 13.43
N SER A 54 -12.88 15.86 12.31
CA SER A 54 -14.28 16.27 12.21
C SER A 54 -14.93 15.70 10.95
N SER A 55 -16.24 15.51 11.01
CA SER A 55 -17.03 15.07 9.86
C SER A 55 -17.02 16.07 8.71
N GLU A 56 -16.91 17.37 9.00
CA GLU A 56 -16.81 18.42 8.01
C GLU A 56 -15.51 18.31 7.20
N THR A 57 -14.36 18.22 7.88
CA THR A 57 -13.05 17.99 7.23
C THR A 57 -13.07 16.68 6.45
N ALA A 58 -13.69 15.63 6.98
CA ALA A 58 -13.80 14.35 6.28
C ALA A 58 -14.59 14.48 4.98
N ARG A 59 -15.67 15.26 4.97
CA ARG A 59 -16.49 15.53 3.77
C ARG A 59 -15.68 16.28 2.70
N LEU A 60 -14.93 17.30 3.09
CA LEU A 60 -14.07 18.06 2.17
C LEU A 60 -13.00 17.15 1.53
N LEU A 61 -12.23 16.44 2.35
CA LEU A 61 -11.17 15.53 1.88
C LEU A 61 -11.70 14.35 1.07
N SER A 62 -12.91 13.86 1.36
CA SER A 62 -13.56 12.83 0.54
C SER A 62 -13.93 13.32 -0.86
N GLY A 63 -14.18 14.64 -1.01
CA GLY A 63 -14.28 15.30 -2.31
C GLY A 63 -12.96 15.20 -3.09
N ASP A 64 -11.85 15.55 -2.46
CA ASP A 64 -10.52 15.50 -3.06
C ASP A 64 -10.11 14.08 -3.49
N VAL A 65 -10.47 13.06 -2.69
CA VAL A 65 -10.25 11.66 -3.07
C VAL A 65 -11.03 11.30 -4.34
N ARG A 66 -12.32 11.68 -4.43
CA ARG A 66 -13.15 11.38 -5.60
C ARG A 66 -12.67 12.07 -6.87
N GLU A 67 -12.13 13.28 -6.74
CA GLU A 67 -11.60 14.06 -7.86
C GLU A 67 -10.12 13.77 -8.17
N GLY A 68 -9.53 12.79 -7.48
CA GLY A 68 -8.14 12.37 -7.70
C GLY A 68 -7.09 13.40 -7.28
N ARG A 69 -7.46 14.39 -6.44
CA ARG A 69 -6.52 15.39 -5.90
C ARG A 69 -5.64 14.84 -4.78
N LEU A 70 -6.06 13.75 -4.12
CA LEU A 70 -5.25 13.03 -3.14
C LEU A 70 -4.29 12.10 -3.87
N ARG A 71 -3.01 12.46 -3.96
CA ARG A 71 -1.98 11.64 -4.59
C ARG A 71 -1.34 10.71 -3.56
N LYS A 72 -1.25 9.44 -3.89
CA LYS A 72 -0.69 8.39 -3.03
C LYS A 72 0.48 7.71 -3.73
N THR A 73 1.53 7.44 -2.99
CA THR A 73 2.72 6.74 -3.49
C THR A 73 2.98 5.53 -2.60
N TYR A 74 3.24 4.39 -3.22
CA TYR A 74 3.52 3.14 -2.53
C TYR A 74 4.84 2.56 -3.01
N LEU A 75 5.57 1.93 -2.09
CA LEU A 75 6.69 1.04 -2.41
C LEU A 75 6.22 -0.41 -2.36
N GLY A 76 6.57 -1.18 -3.37
CA GLY A 76 6.26 -2.60 -3.45
C GLY A 76 7.41 -3.38 -4.06
N LEU A 77 7.68 -4.58 -3.53
CA LEU A 77 8.61 -5.50 -4.16
C LEU A 77 7.83 -6.53 -4.96
N CYS A 78 8.08 -6.63 -6.26
CA CYS A 78 7.38 -7.55 -7.14
C CYS A 78 8.33 -8.57 -7.79
N ARG A 79 7.76 -9.69 -8.21
CA ARG A 79 8.43 -10.70 -9.02
C ARG A 79 8.58 -10.21 -10.46
N GLY A 80 9.68 -10.58 -11.08
CA GLY A 80 10.01 -10.25 -12.47
C GLY A 80 10.85 -8.97 -12.58
N VAL A 81 11.53 -8.85 -13.69
CA VAL A 81 12.32 -7.68 -14.06
C VAL A 81 11.41 -6.71 -14.81
N LEU A 82 11.14 -5.57 -14.20
CA LEU A 82 10.45 -4.45 -14.85
C LEU A 82 11.52 -3.45 -15.29
N GLY A 83 11.72 -3.30 -16.60
CA GLY A 83 12.81 -2.49 -17.16
C GLY A 83 12.45 -1.02 -17.38
N GLU A 84 11.17 -0.69 -17.46
CA GLU A 84 10.66 0.64 -17.77
C GLU A 84 9.35 0.93 -17.02
N GLU A 85 8.92 2.18 -17.04
CA GLU A 85 7.65 2.59 -16.46
C GLU A 85 6.47 1.89 -17.14
N LEU A 86 5.48 1.52 -16.35
CA LEU A 86 4.29 0.83 -16.81
C LEU A 86 3.03 1.53 -16.30
N ARG A 87 2.11 1.87 -17.20
CA ARG A 87 0.74 2.24 -16.84
C ARG A 87 -0.19 1.06 -17.00
N VAL A 88 -0.83 0.65 -15.90
CA VAL A 88 -1.86 -0.40 -15.91
C VAL A 88 -3.22 0.29 -15.81
N ASP A 89 -3.93 0.35 -16.93
CA ASP A 89 -5.34 0.78 -17.02
C ASP A 89 -6.21 -0.45 -17.21
N HIS A 90 -6.60 -1.07 -16.09
CA HIS A 90 -7.36 -2.30 -16.09
C HIS A 90 -8.39 -2.32 -14.96
N PRO A 91 -9.68 -2.67 -15.25
CA PRO A 91 -10.70 -2.63 -14.21
C PRO A 91 -10.48 -3.69 -13.13
N VAL A 92 -10.69 -3.30 -11.89
CA VAL A 92 -10.64 -4.19 -10.72
C VAL A 92 -12.05 -4.69 -10.41
N LEU A 93 -12.14 -5.97 -10.06
CA LEU A 93 -13.40 -6.59 -9.64
C LEU A 93 -13.69 -6.30 -8.16
N GLU A 94 -14.78 -5.60 -7.88
CA GLU A 94 -15.30 -5.37 -6.53
C GLU A 94 -16.65 -6.10 -6.38
N GLY A 95 -16.64 -7.26 -5.72
CA GLY A 95 -17.77 -8.18 -5.73
C GLY A 95 -18.00 -8.71 -7.13
N THR A 96 -19.16 -8.44 -7.74
CA THR A 96 -19.51 -8.80 -9.11
C THR A 96 -19.33 -7.66 -10.11
N VAL A 97 -18.94 -6.46 -9.66
CA VAL A 97 -18.88 -5.27 -10.50
C VAL A 97 -17.43 -4.94 -10.89
N ARG A 98 -17.18 -4.75 -12.17
CA ARG A 98 -15.91 -4.23 -12.68
C ARG A 98 -15.89 -2.70 -12.50
N ARG A 99 -14.86 -2.19 -11.84
CA ARG A 99 -14.63 -0.74 -11.59
C ARG A 99 -13.37 -0.30 -12.31
N SER A 100 -13.45 0.78 -13.07
CA SER A 100 -12.27 1.40 -13.69
C SER A 100 -11.20 1.67 -12.66
N ALA A 101 -9.97 1.32 -13.00
CA ALA A 101 -8.82 1.50 -12.14
C ALA A 101 -7.57 1.72 -12.99
N CYS A 102 -6.72 2.67 -12.57
CA CYS A 102 -5.47 2.99 -13.25
C CYS A 102 -4.37 3.18 -12.23
N THR A 103 -3.17 2.63 -12.51
CA THR A 103 -1.98 2.74 -11.66
C THR A 103 -0.75 2.96 -12.52
N ASP A 104 0.03 3.99 -12.21
CA ASP A 104 1.37 4.19 -12.75
C ASP A 104 2.37 3.45 -11.88
N ILE A 105 3.30 2.74 -12.50
CA ILE A 105 4.32 1.90 -11.85
C ILE A 105 5.67 2.26 -12.42
N GLU A 106 6.60 2.65 -11.54
CA GLU A 106 7.97 3.05 -11.85
C GLU A 106 8.93 2.04 -11.21
N PRO A 107 9.84 1.39 -11.98
CA PRO A 107 10.88 0.57 -11.40
C PRO A 107 11.92 1.45 -10.70
N ILE A 108 12.35 1.03 -9.50
CA ILE A 108 13.37 1.74 -8.69
C ILE A 108 14.69 0.97 -8.70
N GLU A 109 14.64 -0.31 -8.38
CA GLU A 109 15.82 -1.16 -8.22
C GLU A 109 15.49 -2.60 -8.56
N GLN A 110 16.42 -3.30 -9.21
CA GLN A 110 16.28 -4.71 -9.58
C GLN A 110 17.20 -5.59 -8.73
N PHE A 111 16.74 -6.79 -8.41
CA PHE A 111 17.46 -7.73 -7.57
C PHE A 111 17.47 -9.12 -8.21
N CYS A 112 18.66 -9.75 -8.24
CA CYS A 112 18.88 -11.15 -8.64
C CYS A 112 18.27 -11.48 -10.02
N ASP A 113 18.15 -10.51 -10.93
CA ASP A 113 17.49 -10.65 -12.24
C ASP A 113 16.07 -11.27 -12.16
N ARG A 114 15.40 -11.10 -11.03
CA ARG A 114 14.09 -11.71 -10.75
C ARG A 114 13.08 -10.86 -9.99
N TYR A 115 13.53 -9.84 -9.31
CA TYR A 115 12.65 -9.00 -8.50
C TYR A 115 12.88 -7.54 -8.80
N THR A 116 11.84 -6.73 -8.70
CA THR A 116 11.92 -5.28 -8.87
C THR A 116 11.24 -4.59 -7.71
N LEU A 117 11.95 -3.68 -7.05
CA LEU A 117 11.34 -2.68 -6.18
C LEU A 117 10.70 -1.63 -7.08
N VAL A 118 9.42 -1.39 -6.88
CA VAL A 118 8.63 -0.45 -7.68
C VAL A 118 8.01 0.63 -6.82
N ARG A 119 7.85 1.80 -7.41
CA ARG A 119 6.99 2.87 -6.89
C ARG A 119 5.68 2.84 -7.66
N ALA A 120 4.58 2.60 -6.96
CA ALA A 120 3.25 2.56 -7.54
C ALA A 120 2.43 3.79 -7.14
N ARG A 121 1.83 4.46 -8.13
CA ARG A 121 0.98 5.64 -7.95
C ARG A 121 -0.43 5.33 -8.45
N PRO A 122 -1.34 4.85 -7.60
CA PRO A 122 -2.71 4.57 -8.00
C PRO A 122 -3.48 5.88 -8.23
N LEU A 123 -4.00 6.06 -9.45
CA LEU A 123 -4.84 7.22 -9.82
C LEU A 123 -6.29 7.06 -9.36
N THR A 124 -6.69 5.86 -9.00
CA THR A 124 -7.98 5.49 -8.41
C THR A 124 -7.75 4.80 -7.06
N GLY A 125 -8.82 4.46 -6.32
CA GLY A 125 -8.71 3.89 -4.98
C GLY A 125 -9.52 2.59 -4.80
N ARG A 126 -9.39 1.61 -5.70
CA ARG A 126 -10.11 0.34 -5.60
C ARG A 126 -9.44 -0.62 -4.60
N ARG A 127 -10.25 -1.53 -4.06
CA ARG A 127 -9.75 -2.55 -3.14
C ARG A 127 -8.66 -3.39 -3.81
N HIS A 128 -7.51 -3.59 -3.15
CA HIS A 128 -6.36 -4.37 -3.64
C HIS A 128 -5.82 -3.92 -5.00
N GLN A 129 -6.07 -2.70 -5.45
CA GLN A 129 -5.79 -2.23 -6.81
C GLN A 129 -4.35 -2.48 -7.24
N ILE A 130 -3.36 -2.02 -6.48
CA ILE A 130 -1.93 -2.17 -6.82
C ILE A 130 -1.56 -3.66 -6.94
N ARG A 131 -2.02 -4.47 -6.00
CA ARG A 131 -1.78 -5.91 -5.94
C ARG A 131 -2.33 -6.63 -7.18
N TYR A 132 -3.56 -6.28 -7.54
CA TYR A 132 -4.23 -6.84 -8.72
C TYR A 132 -3.58 -6.37 -10.02
N HIS A 133 -3.22 -5.09 -10.13
CA HIS A 133 -2.57 -4.52 -11.32
C HIS A 133 -1.19 -5.12 -11.56
N LEU A 134 -0.37 -5.24 -10.52
CA LEU A 134 0.94 -5.90 -10.63
C LEU A 134 0.81 -7.38 -11.00
N LYS A 135 -0.18 -8.10 -10.44
CA LYS A 135 -0.47 -9.46 -10.90
C LYS A 135 -0.91 -9.49 -12.37
N HIS A 136 -1.79 -8.58 -12.79
CA HIS A 136 -2.28 -8.49 -14.17
C HIS A 136 -1.13 -8.26 -15.16
N ALA A 137 -0.15 -7.47 -14.77
CA ALA A 137 1.07 -7.20 -15.52
C ALA A 137 2.13 -8.33 -15.42
N ASN A 138 1.81 -9.49 -14.83
CA ASN A 138 2.73 -10.60 -14.56
C ASN A 138 3.90 -10.28 -13.60
N HIS A 139 3.76 -9.22 -12.79
CA HIS A 139 4.71 -8.81 -11.76
C HIS A 139 4.05 -8.85 -10.36
N PRO A 140 3.53 -10.01 -9.87
CA PRO A 140 2.84 -10.07 -8.59
C PRO A 140 3.77 -9.66 -7.44
N LEU A 141 3.20 -8.99 -6.42
CA LEU A 141 3.94 -8.62 -5.21
C LEU A 141 4.39 -9.87 -4.43
N VAL A 142 5.56 -9.78 -3.83
CA VAL A 142 6.08 -10.86 -2.99
C VAL A 142 5.30 -10.97 -1.68
N VAL A 143 5.11 -12.20 -1.22
CA VAL A 143 4.32 -12.56 -0.03
C VAL A 143 2.85 -12.07 -0.11
N ASP A 144 2.33 -11.83 -1.32
CA ASP A 144 0.90 -11.64 -1.50
C ASP A 144 0.19 -12.99 -1.49
N VAL A 145 -0.64 -13.25 -0.47
CA VAL A 145 -1.34 -14.53 -0.31
C VAL A 145 -2.52 -14.71 -1.27
N ASN A 146 -3.01 -13.61 -1.87
CA ASN A 146 -4.19 -13.65 -2.74
C ASN A 146 -3.81 -13.61 -4.23
N TYR A 147 -2.77 -12.86 -4.57
CA TYR A 147 -2.38 -12.58 -5.95
C TYR A 147 -0.95 -13.01 -6.28
N GLY A 148 -0.16 -13.38 -5.28
CA GLY A 148 1.23 -13.80 -5.44
C GLY A 148 1.39 -15.27 -5.87
N VAL A 149 2.63 -15.71 -5.94
CA VAL A 149 3.02 -17.08 -6.31
C VAL A 149 3.45 -17.84 -5.06
N GLY A 150 2.86 -19.00 -4.81
CA GLY A 150 3.04 -19.78 -3.56
C GLY A 150 4.48 -20.09 -3.21
N ASP A 151 5.26 -20.60 -4.18
CA ASP A 151 6.67 -20.97 -3.97
C ASP A 151 7.54 -19.74 -3.72
N GLN A 152 7.28 -18.63 -4.42
CA GLN A 152 7.94 -17.34 -4.16
C GLN A 152 7.62 -16.82 -2.75
N ASN A 153 6.37 -16.92 -2.33
CA ASN A 153 5.98 -16.53 -0.99
C ASN A 153 6.67 -17.39 0.09
N ARG A 154 6.84 -18.68 -0.16
CA ARG A 154 7.58 -19.58 0.72
C ARG A 154 9.05 -19.19 0.77
N PHE A 155 9.69 -19.02 -0.39
CA PHE A 155 11.08 -18.59 -0.49
C PHE A 155 11.37 -17.31 0.31
N PHE A 156 10.54 -16.28 0.18
CA PHE A 156 10.73 -15.04 0.94
C PHE A 156 10.56 -15.22 2.45
N ARG A 157 9.68 -16.11 2.89
CA ARG A 157 9.54 -16.43 4.32
C ARG A 157 10.75 -17.17 4.88
N GLU A 158 11.28 -18.12 4.13
CA GLU A 158 12.39 -18.98 4.58
C GLU A 158 13.74 -18.27 4.44
N ALA A 159 14.01 -17.68 3.27
CA ALA A 159 15.30 -17.06 2.99
C ALA A 159 15.45 -15.65 3.59
N PHE A 160 14.38 -14.87 3.67
CA PHE A 160 14.44 -13.46 4.10
C PHE A 160 13.64 -13.16 5.36
N GLY A 161 12.90 -14.12 5.91
CA GLY A 161 12.06 -13.91 7.09
C GLY A 161 10.82 -13.04 6.86
N LEU A 162 10.52 -12.68 5.61
CA LEU A 162 9.40 -11.81 5.27
C LEU A 162 8.07 -12.55 5.40
N ARG A 163 7.28 -12.19 6.42
CA ARG A 163 6.01 -12.87 6.74
C ARG A 163 4.76 -12.10 6.30
N ARG A 164 4.92 -10.94 5.68
CA ARG A 164 3.83 -10.10 5.20
C ARG A 164 4.05 -9.61 3.78
N LEU A 165 2.99 -9.16 3.15
CA LEU A 165 3.02 -8.46 1.88
C LEU A 165 4.07 -7.33 1.87
N PHE A 166 4.95 -7.31 0.88
CA PHE A 166 5.86 -6.20 0.67
C PHE A 166 5.11 -5.07 -0.06
N LEU A 167 4.35 -4.31 0.69
CA LEU A 167 3.67 -3.10 0.22
C LEU A 167 3.60 -2.08 1.35
N HIS A 168 4.03 -0.86 1.05
CA HIS A 168 4.11 0.25 2.00
C HIS A 168 3.62 1.55 1.38
N ALA A 169 2.72 2.26 2.04
CA ALA A 169 2.26 3.59 1.65
C ALA A 169 3.31 4.64 2.05
N GLU A 170 4.24 4.93 1.12
CA GLU A 170 5.41 5.77 1.33
C GLU A 170 5.02 7.23 1.57
N SER A 171 4.13 7.76 0.73
CA SER A 171 3.75 9.16 0.84
C SER A 171 2.33 9.46 0.38
N LEU A 172 1.85 10.61 0.83
CA LEU A 172 0.55 11.15 0.49
C LEU A 172 0.67 12.65 0.30
N ARG A 173 0.21 13.16 -0.86
CA ARG A 173 0.14 14.59 -1.18
C ARG A 173 -1.30 15.03 -1.36
N LEU A 174 -1.64 16.17 -0.77
CA LEU A 174 -2.97 16.78 -0.86
C LEU A 174 -2.87 18.31 -0.72
N VAL A 175 -3.93 19.01 -1.11
CA VAL A 175 -4.12 20.41 -0.72
C VAL A 175 -4.79 20.43 0.64
N HIS A 176 -4.34 21.31 1.55
CA HIS A 176 -4.96 21.42 2.85
C HIS A 176 -6.43 21.90 2.70
N PRO A 177 -7.40 21.26 3.37
CA PRO A 177 -8.83 21.49 3.09
C PRO A 177 -9.35 22.90 3.44
N VAL A 178 -8.60 23.67 4.21
CA VAL A 178 -8.98 25.02 4.67
C VAL A 178 -7.96 26.08 4.21
N GLU A 179 -6.69 25.75 4.21
CA GLU A 179 -5.60 26.66 3.84
C GLU A 179 -5.11 26.35 2.42
N PRO A 180 -4.84 27.35 1.57
CA PRO A 180 -4.39 27.10 0.18
C PRO A 180 -2.90 26.72 0.13
N ARG A 181 -2.52 25.64 0.82
CA ARG A 181 -1.15 25.10 0.83
C ARG A 181 -1.13 23.60 0.51
N GLN A 182 -0.09 23.17 -0.16
CA GLN A 182 0.15 21.74 -0.36
C GLN A 182 0.74 21.12 0.90
N LEU A 183 0.30 19.90 1.18
CA LEU A 183 0.83 19.05 2.22
C LEU A 183 1.40 17.80 1.60
N GLU A 184 2.58 17.41 2.06
CA GLU A 184 3.14 16.09 1.82
C GLU A 184 3.41 15.43 3.18
N VAL A 185 2.96 14.20 3.31
CA VAL A 185 3.19 13.37 4.49
C VAL A 185 3.89 12.11 4.04
N THR A 186 4.96 11.74 4.71
CA THR A 186 5.74 10.54 4.41
C THR A 186 5.80 9.61 5.62
N ALA A 187 5.92 8.32 5.37
CA ALA A 187 6.28 7.30 6.34
C ALA A 187 7.56 6.60 5.86
N PRO A 188 8.57 6.44 6.72
CA PRO A 188 9.78 5.72 6.34
C PRO A 188 9.46 4.25 6.07
N LEU A 189 10.23 3.63 5.18
CA LEU A 189 10.09 2.18 4.95
C LEU A 189 10.39 1.46 6.28
N PRO A 190 9.52 0.54 6.75
CA PRO A 190 9.76 -0.19 8.00
C PRO A 190 11.05 -1.01 7.94
N ALA A 191 11.79 -1.06 9.06
CA ALA A 191 13.08 -1.74 9.16
C ALA A 191 13.03 -3.20 8.65
N GLU A 192 11.95 -3.93 8.91
CA GLU A 192 11.76 -5.29 8.39
C GLU A 192 11.75 -5.37 6.85
N LEU A 193 11.27 -4.34 6.16
CA LEU A 193 11.27 -4.29 4.69
C LEU A 193 12.62 -3.79 4.16
N GLU A 194 13.26 -2.84 4.86
CA GLU A 194 14.62 -2.39 4.53
C GLU A 194 15.63 -3.53 4.65
N GLU A 195 15.52 -4.35 5.68
CA GLU A 195 16.37 -5.54 5.88
C GLU A 195 16.22 -6.54 4.71
N VAL A 196 15.01 -6.76 4.24
CA VAL A 196 14.78 -7.63 3.06
C VAL A 196 15.49 -7.08 1.84
N LEU A 197 15.42 -5.76 1.57
CA LEU A 197 16.13 -5.15 0.44
C LEU A 197 17.65 -5.24 0.60
N ALA A 198 18.17 -4.98 1.79
CA ALA A 198 19.61 -5.08 2.08
C ALA A 198 20.11 -6.53 1.80
N ARG A 199 19.40 -7.52 2.30
CA ARG A 199 19.73 -8.93 2.09
C ARG A 199 19.58 -9.36 0.62
N LEU A 200 18.61 -8.83 -0.12
CA LEU A 200 18.48 -9.09 -1.56
C LEU A 200 19.65 -8.54 -2.37
N ARG A 201 20.20 -7.37 -2.01
CA ARG A 201 21.40 -6.81 -2.65
C ARG A 201 22.63 -7.71 -2.53
N GLU A 202 22.73 -8.44 -1.42
CA GLU A 202 23.84 -9.35 -1.12
C GLU A 202 23.59 -10.79 -1.57
N TYR A 203 22.32 -11.14 -1.87
CA TYR A 203 21.94 -12.51 -2.16
C TYR A 203 22.57 -13.02 -3.47
N ARG A 204 23.25 -14.15 -3.40
CA ARG A 204 23.91 -14.84 -4.54
C ARG A 204 23.43 -16.29 -4.71
N GLY A 205 22.46 -16.69 -3.90
CA GLY A 205 21.92 -18.06 -3.97
C GLY A 205 20.91 -18.26 -5.11
N PRO A 206 20.42 -19.48 -5.27
CA PRO A 206 19.39 -19.80 -6.26
C PRO A 206 18.09 -19.07 -5.92
N THR A 207 17.44 -18.55 -6.95
CA THR A 207 16.10 -17.97 -6.84
C THR A 207 15.06 -18.94 -7.41
N VAL A 208 13.89 -19.02 -6.79
CA VAL A 208 12.77 -19.93 -7.15
C VAL A 208 11.89 -19.33 -8.25
#